data_4a98712726b564cb676c59a9bb58df34
#
_entry.id   4a98712726b564cb676c59a9bb58df34
#
_cell.length_a   1.000
_cell.length_b   1.000
_cell.length_c   1.000
_cell.angle_alpha   90.00
_cell.angle_beta   90.00
_cell.angle_gamma   90.00
#
_symmetry.space_group_name_H-M   'P 1'
#
loop_
_entity.id
_entity.type
_entity.pdbx_description
1 polymer ?
#
loop_
_entity_poly.entity_id
_entity_poly.type
_entity_poly.pdbx_seq_one_letter_code
_entity_poly.pdbx_strand_id
1 'polypeptide(L)'
;MADADIDAIRALLAAAPRAADLKERRARLDGFGARYTVASDIKVQQVNAGGVDAEWTLAPESDPWRVLLFLHGGGYISGSIASHRHLVAQAGREARCRTLALGYRLAPEHPFPAALDDTLAAYRFLIAQGITPEQITFGGESAGGGLALAAMVSLRDAGDPLPARAWLSSPWLDLQQTGATMQTRAAVDPLIQKPYLDDLSAQYRAGAGTRNPLISPLYADLRGLPPLLIHVGTAETLLDDSIRLADVAGQADLRVTLDIWPDMIHAFTLFYQQVAVGRRALRQVGAFIRGATQTET
;
A
#
# COMPACT_ATOMS: atom_id res chain seq x y z
N MET A 1 -8.61 4.90 -24.40
CA MET A 1 -8.17 6.30 -24.51
C MET A 1 -7.33 6.57 -23.27
N ALA A 2 -6.08 6.99 -23.45
CA ALA A 2 -5.23 7.43 -22.33
C ALA A 2 -5.94 8.55 -21.57
N ASP A 3 -5.83 8.57 -20.26
CA ASP A 3 -6.37 9.65 -19.43
C ASP A 3 -5.38 10.82 -19.57
N ALA A 4 -5.78 11.89 -20.26
CA ALA A 4 -4.90 13.04 -20.54
C ALA A 4 -4.27 13.64 -19.26
N ASP A 5 -4.92 13.45 -18.13
CA ASP A 5 -4.43 13.94 -16.84
C ASP A 5 -3.21 13.14 -16.35
N ILE A 6 -3.06 11.86 -16.73
CA ILE A 6 -1.89 11.06 -16.33
C ILE A 6 -0.60 11.51 -17.02
N ASP A 7 -0.68 11.98 -18.26
CA ASP A 7 0.50 12.46 -19.00
C ASP A 7 1.04 13.77 -18.39
N ALA A 8 0.15 14.64 -17.91
CA ALA A 8 0.56 15.86 -17.20
C ALA A 8 1.25 15.51 -15.87
N ILE A 9 0.72 14.53 -15.13
CA ILE A 9 1.33 14.03 -13.89
C ILE A 9 2.68 13.38 -14.17
N ARG A 10 2.76 12.55 -15.21
CA ARG A 10 4.01 11.90 -15.63
C ARG A 10 5.10 12.92 -15.97
N ALA A 11 4.75 13.96 -16.73
CA ALA A 11 5.65 15.03 -17.07
C ALA A 11 6.13 15.82 -15.84
N LEU A 12 5.23 16.12 -14.91
CA LEU A 12 5.55 16.79 -13.65
C LEU A 12 6.52 15.97 -12.80
N LEU A 13 6.29 14.68 -12.69
CA LEU A 13 7.14 13.77 -11.89
C LEU A 13 8.50 13.57 -12.53
N ALA A 14 8.56 13.43 -13.86
CA ALA A 14 9.81 13.29 -14.59
C ALA A 14 10.69 14.55 -14.53
N ALA A 15 10.08 15.74 -14.47
CA ALA A 15 10.78 17.00 -14.33
C ALA A 15 11.23 17.31 -12.88
N ALA A 16 10.70 16.60 -11.88
CA ALA A 16 11.03 16.86 -10.49
C ALA A 16 12.47 16.39 -10.19
N PRO A 17 13.35 17.25 -9.65
CA PRO A 17 14.68 16.83 -9.25
C PRO A 17 14.60 15.78 -8.14
N ARG A 18 15.56 14.87 -8.08
CA ARG A 18 15.65 13.93 -6.95
C ARG A 18 15.96 14.71 -5.67
N ALA A 19 15.42 14.23 -4.55
CA ALA A 19 15.75 14.80 -3.25
C ALA A 19 17.24 14.63 -2.95
N ALA A 20 17.86 15.68 -2.40
CA ALA A 20 19.29 15.69 -2.11
C ALA A 20 19.64 14.77 -0.91
N ASP A 21 18.72 14.64 0.02
CA ASP A 21 18.89 13.82 1.24
C ASP A 21 17.56 13.22 1.72
N LEU A 22 17.64 12.40 2.75
CA LEU A 22 16.47 11.71 3.33
C LEU A 22 15.47 12.70 3.96
N LYS A 23 15.95 13.77 4.59
CA LYS A 23 15.06 14.78 5.21
C LYS A 23 14.24 15.49 4.14
N GLU A 24 14.88 15.93 3.07
CA GLU A 24 14.19 16.56 1.94
C GLU A 24 13.21 15.58 1.29
N ARG A 25 13.58 14.32 1.14
CA ARG A 25 12.70 13.29 0.57
C ARG A 25 11.43 13.12 1.40
N ARG A 26 11.54 13.00 2.73
CA ARG A 26 10.40 12.89 3.64
C ARG A 26 9.51 14.13 3.54
N ALA A 27 10.11 15.32 3.60
CA ALA A 27 9.39 16.58 3.48
C ALA A 27 8.66 16.73 2.13
N ARG A 28 9.25 16.26 1.03
CA ARG A 28 8.61 16.30 -0.30
C ARG A 28 7.38 15.40 -0.38
N LEU A 29 7.43 14.18 0.20
CA LEU A 29 6.27 13.29 0.23
C LEU A 29 5.14 13.85 1.09
N ASP A 30 5.46 14.43 2.24
CA ASP A 30 4.47 15.10 3.08
C ASP A 30 3.87 16.31 2.36
N GLY A 31 4.70 17.13 1.71
CA GLY A 31 4.29 18.25 0.89
C GLY A 31 3.46 17.83 -0.33
N PHE A 32 3.70 16.64 -0.89
CA PHE A 32 2.87 16.06 -1.93
C PHE A 32 1.47 15.77 -1.38
N GLY A 33 1.35 15.07 -0.27
CA GLY A 33 0.08 14.77 0.36
C GLY A 33 -0.73 16.03 0.73
N ALA A 34 -0.03 17.10 1.16
CA ALA A 34 -0.65 18.38 1.51
C ALA A 34 -1.26 19.14 0.32
N ARG A 35 -0.96 18.76 -0.93
CA ARG A 35 -1.59 19.35 -2.13
C ARG A 35 -3.02 18.85 -2.36
N TYR A 36 -3.39 17.75 -1.71
CA TYR A 36 -4.69 17.12 -1.86
C TYR A 36 -5.60 17.47 -0.70
N THR A 37 -6.85 17.77 -1.01
CA THR A 37 -7.84 18.09 0.01
C THR A 37 -8.49 16.82 0.52
N VAL A 38 -8.63 16.73 1.84
CA VAL A 38 -9.55 15.79 2.47
C VAL A 38 -10.90 16.49 2.59
N ALA A 39 -11.97 15.79 2.22
CA ALA A 39 -13.31 16.38 2.27
C ALA A 39 -13.66 16.81 3.70
N SER A 40 -14.28 17.99 3.85
CA SER A 40 -14.51 18.65 5.14
C SER A 40 -15.45 17.90 6.08
N ASP A 41 -16.21 16.96 5.56
CA ASP A 41 -17.12 16.10 6.33
C ASP A 41 -16.43 14.84 6.90
N ILE A 42 -15.14 14.60 6.57
CA ILE A 42 -14.36 13.52 7.14
C ILE A 42 -13.77 13.95 8.47
N LYS A 43 -14.06 13.18 9.51
CA LYS A 43 -13.44 13.37 10.83
C LYS A 43 -12.07 12.69 10.86
N VAL A 44 -11.09 13.41 11.39
CA VAL A 44 -9.70 12.95 11.55
C VAL A 44 -9.36 12.94 13.04
N GLN A 45 -8.81 11.85 13.54
CA GLN A 45 -8.45 11.71 14.96
C GLN A 45 -7.13 10.95 15.11
N GLN A 46 -6.16 11.56 15.78
CA GLN A 46 -4.90 10.90 16.14
C GLN A 46 -5.16 9.89 17.27
N VAL A 47 -4.43 8.77 17.21
CA VAL A 47 -4.51 7.70 18.20
C VAL A 47 -3.15 7.02 18.33
N ASN A 48 -2.89 6.44 19.51
CA ASN A 48 -1.78 5.49 19.69
C ASN A 48 -2.33 4.07 19.52
N ALA A 49 -1.87 3.39 18.46
CA ALA A 49 -2.31 2.04 18.12
C ALA A 49 -1.31 0.99 18.62
N GLY A 50 -1.35 0.68 19.90
CA GLY A 50 -0.47 -0.32 20.49
C GLY A 50 0.99 0.13 20.61
N GLY A 51 1.22 1.42 20.87
CA GLY A 51 2.55 2.03 20.95
C GLY A 51 2.97 2.77 19.68
N VAL A 52 2.18 2.68 18.60
CA VAL A 52 2.49 3.25 17.30
C VAL A 52 1.55 4.43 17.00
N ASP A 53 2.10 5.52 16.50
CA ASP A 53 1.31 6.67 16.06
C ASP A 53 0.41 6.26 14.89
N ALA A 54 -0.86 6.59 14.98
CA ALA A 54 -1.84 6.27 13.96
C ALA A 54 -2.92 7.34 13.88
N GLU A 55 -3.68 7.31 12.79
CA GLU A 55 -4.75 8.27 12.54
C GLU A 55 -6.01 7.55 12.06
N TRP A 56 -7.11 7.79 12.77
CA TRP A 56 -8.43 7.43 12.28
C TRP A 56 -8.95 8.46 11.30
N THR A 57 -9.55 7.98 10.19
CA THR A 57 -10.45 8.81 9.39
C THR A 57 -11.82 8.16 9.30
N LEU A 58 -12.87 8.97 9.44
CA LEU A 58 -14.27 8.57 9.39
C LEU A 58 -15.03 9.50 8.45
N ALA A 59 -15.52 8.96 7.33
CA ALA A 59 -16.52 9.63 6.51
C ALA A 59 -17.91 9.47 7.16
N PRO A 60 -18.89 10.35 6.86
CA PRO A 60 -20.29 10.06 7.14
C PRO A 60 -20.68 8.66 6.64
N GLU A 61 -21.59 7.97 7.22
CA GLU A 61 -22.05 6.63 6.83
C GLU A 61 -20.97 5.52 6.95
N SER A 62 -19.80 5.79 7.55
CA SER A 62 -18.82 4.74 7.83
C SER A 62 -19.37 3.78 8.87
N ASP A 63 -19.31 2.48 8.57
CA ASP A 63 -19.52 1.41 9.53
C ASP A 63 -18.37 1.46 10.57
N PRO A 64 -18.67 1.69 11.85
CA PRO A 64 -17.63 1.84 12.87
C PRO A 64 -16.87 0.54 13.16
N TRP A 65 -17.41 -0.61 12.78
CA TRP A 65 -16.78 -1.90 12.99
C TRP A 65 -15.98 -2.40 11.80
N ARG A 66 -16.23 -1.88 10.59
CA ARG A 66 -15.40 -2.20 9.41
C ARG A 66 -14.19 -1.28 9.36
N VAL A 67 -12.99 -1.88 9.32
CA VAL A 67 -11.73 -1.13 9.39
C VAL A 67 -10.82 -1.45 8.21
N LEU A 68 -10.30 -0.42 7.58
CA LEU A 68 -9.13 -0.50 6.70
C LEU A 68 -7.90 -0.05 7.48
N LEU A 69 -7.03 -0.99 7.87
CA LEU A 69 -5.69 -0.69 8.39
C LEU A 69 -4.78 -0.43 7.19
N PHE A 70 -4.31 0.82 7.06
CA PHE A 70 -3.55 1.24 5.88
C PHE A 70 -2.08 1.53 6.19
N LEU A 71 -1.20 0.97 5.35
CA LEU A 71 0.24 1.08 5.42
C LEU A 71 0.73 1.90 4.22
N HIS A 72 1.33 3.07 4.49
CA HIS A 72 1.77 3.97 3.44
C HIS A 72 2.99 3.45 2.68
N GLY A 73 3.19 3.95 1.46
CA GLY A 73 4.39 3.73 0.68
C GLY A 73 5.56 4.63 1.06
N GLY A 74 6.57 4.64 0.20
CA GLY A 74 7.77 5.47 0.41
C GLY A 74 9.05 4.66 0.65
N GLY A 75 9.04 3.35 0.27
CA GLY A 75 10.20 2.49 0.26
C GLY A 75 10.76 2.18 1.65
N TYR A 76 9.92 2.15 2.67
CA TYR A 76 10.26 1.92 4.08
C TYR A 76 11.13 3.00 4.74
N ILE A 77 11.59 4.02 3.99
CA ILE A 77 12.48 5.07 4.52
C ILE A 77 11.82 6.45 4.52
N SER A 78 10.67 6.58 3.90
CA SER A 78 9.92 7.83 3.76
C SER A 78 8.42 7.53 3.67
N GLY A 79 7.61 8.56 3.45
CA GLY A 79 6.16 8.46 3.57
C GLY A 79 5.71 8.66 5.01
N SER A 80 4.42 8.90 5.16
CA SER A 80 3.79 9.17 6.45
C SER A 80 2.27 9.08 6.34
N ILE A 81 1.59 9.20 7.47
CA ILE A 81 0.14 9.42 7.51
C ILE A 81 -0.24 10.65 6.66
N ALA A 82 0.52 11.74 6.78
CA ALA A 82 0.20 13.00 6.08
C ALA A 82 0.30 12.86 4.55
N SER A 83 1.30 12.14 4.06
CA SER A 83 1.50 11.92 2.62
C SER A 83 0.36 11.13 1.95
N HIS A 84 -0.34 10.28 2.72
CA HIS A 84 -1.37 9.36 2.20
C HIS A 84 -2.79 9.67 2.71
N ARG A 85 -2.96 10.61 3.64
CA ARG A 85 -4.26 10.90 4.29
C ARG A 85 -5.40 11.05 3.30
N HIS A 86 -5.20 11.77 2.21
CA HIS A 86 -6.24 12.00 1.19
C HIS A 86 -6.70 10.69 0.53
N LEU A 87 -5.75 9.80 0.17
CA LEU A 87 -6.04 8.49 -0.41
C LEU A 87 -6.80 7.60 0.57
N VAL A 88 -6.28 7.52 1.81
CA VAL A 88 -6.84 6.68 2.87
C VAL A 88 -8.27 7.12 3.21
N ALA A 89 -8.48 8.43 3.34
CA ALA A 89 -9.80 9.01 3.60
C ALA A 89 -10.81 8.69 2.48
N GLN A 90 -10.38 8.78 1.21
CA GLN A 90 -11.25 8.45 0.08
C GLN A 90 -11.52 6.95 0.00
N ALA A 91 -10.52 6.10 0.23
CA ALA A 91 -10.72 4.65 0.26
C ALA A 91 -11.73 4.25 1.36
N GLY A 92 -11.64 4.86 2.54
CA GLY A 92 -12.60 4.67 3.63
C GLY A 92 -14.02 5.09 3.25
N ARG A 93 -14.18 6.21 2.56
CA ARG A 93 -15.47 6.69 2.04
C ARG A 93 -16.08 5.69 1.06
N GLU A 94 -15.31 5.25 0.06
CA GLU A 94 -15.77 4.27 -0.94
C GLU A 94 -16.13 2.92 -0.30
N ALA A 95 -15.40 2.53 0.73
CA ALA A 95 -15.61 1.29 1.46
C ALA A 95 -16.70 1.37 2.53
N ARG A 96 -17.22 2.58 2.83
CA ARG A 96 -18.10 2.84 3.97
C ARG A 96 -17.52 2.23 5.25
N CYS A 97 -16.26 2.48 5.50
CA CYS A 97 -15.54 1.99 6.67
C CYS A 97 -14.71 3.12 7.28
N ARG A 98 -14.35 2.96 8.55
CA ARG A 98 -13.30 3.80 9.12
C ARG A 98 -11.93 3.28 8.72
N THR A 99 -10.96 4.17 8.64
CA THR A 99 -9.60 3.77 8.28
C THR A 99 -8.66 4.08 9.43
N LEU A 100 -7.68 3.22 9.65
CA LEU A 100 -6.55 3.45 10.56
C LEU A 100 -5.28 3.54 9.71
N ALA A 101 -4.79 4.76 9.46
CA ALA A 101 -3.49 4.97 8.81
C ALA A 101 -2.38 4.86 9.86
N LEU A 102 -1.36 4.04 9.58
CA LEU A 102 -0.28 3.77 10.52
C LEU A 102 0.96 4.58 10.19
N GLY A 103 1.53 5.26 11.18
CA GLY A 103 2.84 5.92 11.12
C GLY A 103 3.93 4.97 11.62
N TYR A 104 4.16 3.88 10.92
CA TYR A 104 5.16 2.89 11.30
C TYR A 104 6.58 3.44 11.25
N ARG A 105 7.47 2.90 12.07
CA ARG A 105 8.88 3.31 12.15
C ARG A 105 9.62 3.05 10.83
N LEU A 106 10.44 4.02 10.44
CA LEU A 106 11.12 4.05 9.15
C LEU A 106 12.62 3.73 9.30
N ALA A 107 13.15 3.05 8.31
CA ALA A 107 14.59 2.92 8.10
C ALA A 107 15.16 4.27 7.57
N PRO A 108 16.46 4.51 7.69
CA PRO A 108 17.47 3.64 8.31
C PRO A 108 17.49 3.66 9.84
N GLU A 109 16.77 4.60 10.49
CA GLU A 109 16.74 4.75 11.94
C GLU A 109 16.19 3.50 12.63
N HIS A 110 15.19 2.88 12.01
CA HIS A 110 14.52 1.68 12.47
C HIS A 110 14.35 0.68 11.30
N PRO A 111 15.40 -0.09 10.98
CA PRO A 111 15.32 -1.05 9.88
C PRO A 111 14.41 -2.24 10.21
N PHE A 112 14.30 -3.18 9.30
CA PHE A 112 13.60 -4.45 9.54
C PHE A 112 14.08 -5.10 10.85
N PRO A 113 13.15 -5.58 11.71
CA PRO A 113 11.71 -5.77 11.47
C PRO A 113 10.80 -4.63 12.01
N ALA A 114 11.30 -3.45 12.35
CA ALA A 114 10.56 -2.43 13.10
C ALA A 114 9.19 -2.08 12.48
N ALA A 115 9.11 -1.86 11.16
CA ALA A 115 7.83 -1.57 10.49
C ALA A 115 6.84 -2.74 10.57
N LEU A 116 7.34 -3.97 10.50
CA LEU A 116 6.52 -5.17 10.66
C LEU A 116 5.97 -5.29 12.08
N ASP A 117 6.82 -5.10 13.08
CA ASP A 117 6.43 -5.14 14.50
C ASP A 117 5.34 -4.10 14.80
N ASP A 118 5.48 -2.89 14.26
CA ASP A 118 4.49 -1.81 14.40
C ASP A 118 3.16 -2.18 13.75
N THR A 119 3.19 -2.82 12.57
CA THR A 119 1.98 -3.28 11.88
C THR A 119 1.25 -4.35 12.69
N LEU A 120 1.98 -5.32 13.24
CA LEU A 120 1.42 -6.36 14.09
C LEU A 120 0.86 -5.79 15.40
N ALA A 121 1.53 -4.79 16.00
CA ALA A 121 1.03 -4.11 17.20
C ALA A 121 -0.29 -3.37 16.92
N ALA A 122 -0.37 -2.64 15.79
CA ALA A 122 -1.60 -1.96 15.39
C ALA A 122 -2.75 -2.93 15.09
N TYR A 123 -2.47 -4.06 14.45
CA TYR A 123 -3.49 -5.10 14.24
C TYR A 123 -4.02 -5.65 15.56
N ARG A 124 -3.12 -6.02 16.47
CA ARG A 124 -3.51 -6.52 17.81
C ARG A 124 -4.27 -5.47 18.62
N PHE A 125 -3.92 -4.19 18.48
CA PHE A 125 -4.69 -3.08 19.05
C PHE A 125 -6.13 -3.09 18.54
N LEU A 126 -6.38 -3.26 17.24
CA LEU A 126 -7.75 -3.35 16.68
C LEU A 126 -8.53 -4.53 17.29
N ILE A 127 -7.91 -5.69 17.38
CA ILE A 127 -8.53 -6.87 18.02
C ILE A 127 -8.87 -6.59 19.48
N ALA A 128 -7.95 -5.96 20.24
CA ALA A 128 -8.19 -5.58 21.63
C ALA A 128 -9.30 -4.54 21.82
N GLN A 129 -9.60 -3.74 20.78
CA GLN A 129 -10.76 -2.83 20.74
C GLN A 129 -12.08 -3.55 20.41
N GLY A 130 -12.09 -4.86 20.26
CA GLY A 130 -13.28 -5.66 19.96
C GLY A 130 -13.64 -5.73 18.48
N ILE A 131 -12.75 -5.28 17.57
CA ILE A 131 -12.93 -5.44 16.13
C ILE A 131 -12.56 -6.86 15.76
N THR A 132 -13.47 -7.60 15.15
CA THR A 132 -13.17 -8.97 14.76
C THR A 132 -12.28 -9.03 13.51
N PRO A 133 -11.49 -10.09 13.31
CA PRO A 133 -10.63 -10.25 12.15
C PRO A 133 -11.37 -10.09 10.82
N GLU A 134 -12.61 -10.57 10.75
CA GLU A 134 -13.49 -10.51 9.57
C GLU A 134 -13.90 -9.09 9.19
N GLN A 135 -13.75 -8.15 10.12
CA GLN A 135 -14.07 -6.74 9.94
C GLN A 135 -12.84 -5.92 9.52
N ILE A 136 -11.64 -6.50 9.55
CA ILE A 136 -10.39 -5.83 9.25
C ILE A 136 -9.94 -6.17 7.82
N THR A 137 -9.64 -5.15 7.05
CA THR A 137 -8.93 -5.24 5.77
C THR A 137 -7.56 -4.60 5.92
N PHE A 138 -6.50 -5.27 5.45
CA PHE A 138 -5.22 -4.60 5.28
C PHE A 138 -5.20 -3.87 3.95
N GLY A 139 -4.62 -2.67 3.93
CA GLY A 139 -4.35 -1.93 2.72
C GLY A 139 -2.92 -1.42 2.71
N GLY A 140 -2.30 -1.38 1.54
CA GLY A 140 -0.98 -0.78 1.43
C GLY A 140 -0.61 -0.40 0.01
N GLU A 141 0.19 0.64 -0.08
CA GLU A 141 0.72 1.14 -1.34
C GLU A 141 2.23 0.90 -1.39
N SER A 142 2.77 0.43 -2.52
CA SER A 142 4.21 0.25 -2.74
C SER A 142 4.86 -0.61 -1.64
N ALA A 143 5.82 -0.07 -0.89
CA ALA A 143 6.40 -0.71 0.29
C ALA A 143 5.36 -1.10 1.34
N GLY A 144 4.32 -0.28 1.53
CA GLY A 144 3.19 -0.59 2.42
C GLY A 144 2.39 -1.81 1.94
N GLY A 145 2.31 -2.03 0.63
CA GLY A 145 1.72 -3.26 0.06
C GLY A 145 2.55 -4.50 0.39
N GLY A 146 3.87 -4.40 0.28
CA GLY A 146 4.79 -5.45 0.71
C GLY A 146 4.68 -5.73 2.22
N LEU A 147 4.61 -4.66 3.02
CA LEU A 147 4.45 -4.75 4.47
C LEU A 147 3.14 -5.41 4.88
N ALA A 148 2.03 -5.09 4.20
CA ALA A 148 0.73 -5.72 4.43
C ALA A 148 0.78 -7.24 4.20
N LEU A 149 1.39 -7.66 3.09
CA LEU A 149 1.53 -9.09 2.79
C LEU A 149 2.46 -9.79 3.78
N ALA A 150 3.60 -9.18 4.13
CA ALA A 150 4.54 -9.72 5.13
C ALA A 150 3.88 -9.85 6.52
N ALA A 151 3.06 -8.87 6.91
CA ALA A 151 2.32 -8.93 8.18
C ALA A 151 1.31 -10.08 8.19
N MET A 152 0.58 -10.32 7.10
CA MET A 152 -0.34 -11.47 7.01
C MET A 152 0.41 -12.81 7.07
N VAL A 153 1.56 -12.93 6.40
CA VAL A 153 2.43 -14.12 6.52
C VAL A 153 2.87 -14.33 7.96
N SER A 154 3.31 -13.27 8.63
CA SER A 154 3.76 -13.34 10.03
C SER A 154 2.62 -13.74 10.99
N LEU A 155 1.42 -13.19 10.81
CA LEU A 155 0.23 -13.55 11.62
C LEU A 155 -0.13 -15.03 11.43
N ARG A 156 -0.20 -15.50 10.18
CA ARG A 156 -0.49 -16.90 9.88
C ARG A 156 0.53 -17.84 10.54
N ASP A 157 1.81 -17.55 10.39
CA ASP A 157 2.89 -18.39 10.90
C ASP A 157 2.93 -18.41 12.44
N ALA A 158 2.43 -17.34 13.08
CA ALA A 158 2.24 -17.27 14.51
C ALA A 158 0.94 -17.97 15.01
N GLY A 159 0.04 -18.36 14.10
CA GLY A 159 -1.28 -18.88 14.44
C GLY A 159 -2.25 -17.81 14.92
N ASP A 160 -1.94 -16.54 14.70
CA ASP A 160 -2.82 -15.41 15.01
C ASP A 160 -3.99 -15.35 13.99
N PRO A 161 -5.18 -14.86 14.38
CA PRO A 161 -6.26 -14.62 13.43
C PRO A 161 -5.82 -13.70 12.28
N LEU A 162 -6.31 -14.00 11.07
CA LEU A 162 -5.98 -13.22 9.89
C LEU A 162 -7.05 -12.16 9.59
N PRO A 163 -6.70 -10.99 8.98
CA PRO A 163 -7.70 -10.06 8.48
C PRO A 163 -8.55 -10.69 7.38
N ALA A 164 -9.72 -10.14 7.09
CA ALA A 164 -10.65 -10.70 6.10
C ALA A 164 -10.08 -10.71 4.68
N ARG A 165 -9.24 -9.73 4.33
CA ARG A 165 -8.74 -9.50 2.97
C ARG A 165 -7.61 -8.46 2.96
N ALA A 166 -6.95 -8.29 1.80
CA ALA A 166 -6.01 -7.18 1.61
C ALA A 166 -6.15 -6.51 0.25
N TRP A 167 -5.97 -5.18 0.23
CA TRP A 167 -5.82 -4.36 -0.96
C TRP A 167 -4.37 -3.88 -1.09
N LEU A 168 -3.74 -4.19 -2.21
CA LEU A 168 -2.36 -3.88 -2.52
C LEU A 168 -2.30 -2.99 -3.76
N SER A 169 -1.82 -1.76 -3.63
CA SER A 169 -1.67 -0.80 -4.73
C SER A 169 -0.20 -0.71 -5.13
N SER A 170 0.12 -1.10 -6.36
CA SER A 170 1.49 -1.08 -6.89
C SER A 170 2.52 -1.69 -5.90
N PRO A 171 2.28 -2.88 -5.33
CA PRO A 171 3.05 -3.37 -4.19
C PRO A 171 4.51 -3.67 -4.58
N TRP A 172 5.45 -3.30 -3.69
CA TRP A 172 6.86 -3.70 -3.79
C TRP A 172 7.09 -4.97 -2.98
N LEU A 173 7.30 -6.11 -3.68
CA LEU A 173 7.26 -7.45 -3.09
C LEU A 173 8.59 -8.22 -3.21
N ASP A 174 9.47 -7.77 -4.10
CA ASP A 174 10.77 -8.38 -4.37
C ASP A 174 11.89 -7.35 -4.16
N LEU A 175 12.47 -7.35 -2.96
CA LEU A 175 13.55 -6.42 -2.62
C LEU A 175 14.91 -6.83 -3.25
N GLN A 176 14.92 -7.87 -4.08
CA GLN A 176 16.03 -8.22 -4.96
C GLN A 176 15.87 -7.60 -6.37
N GLN A 177 14.70 -7.05 -6.69
CA GLN A 177 14.34 -6.43 -7.96
C GLN A 177 14.63 -7.30 -9.18
N THR A 178 14.15 -8.56 -9.15
CA THR A 178 14.42 -9.55 -10.22
C THR A 178 13.38 -9.53 -11.33
N GLY A 179 12.29 -8.77 -11.19
CA GLY A 179 11.24 -8.65 -12.21
C GLY A 179 11.77 -8.07 -13.53
N ALA A 180 11.36 -8.64 -14.68
CA ALA A 180 11.79 -8.18 -15.99
C ALA A 180 11.35 -6.73 -16.28
N THR A 181 10.23 -6.28 -15.67
CA THR A 181 9.73 -4.92 -15.84
C THR A 181 10.65 -3.87 -15.20
N MET A 182 11.56 -4.24 -14.31
CA MET A 182 12.63 -3.35 -13.84
C MET A 182 13.48 -2.77 -14.98
N GLN A 183 13.61 -3.51 -16.09
CA GLN A 183 14.31 -3.08 -17.29
C GLN A 183 13.35 -2.62 -18.38
N THR A 184 12.32 -3.42 -18.69
CA THR A 184 11.45 -3.18 -19.84
C THR A 184 10.49 -1.99 -19.63
N ARG A 185 10.26 -1.55 -18.38
CA ARG A 185 9.43 -0.38 -18.04
C ARG A 185 10.22 0.81 -17.49
N ALA A 186 11.54 0.72 -17.36
CA ALA A 186 12.37 1.79 -16.82
C ALA A 186 12.23 3.12 -17.57
N ALA A 187 12.03 3.08 -18.89
CA ALA A 187 11.91 4.29 -19.71
C ALA A 187 10.56 5.02 -19.53
N VAL A 188 9.53 4.33 -19.05
CA VAL A 188 8.16 4.89 -18.93
C VAL A 188 7.74 5.12 -17.47
N ASP A 189 8.47 4.57 -16.52
CA ASP A 189 8.22 4.81 -15.08
C ASP A 189 8.94 6.09 -14.64
N PRO A 190 8.21 7.17 -14.30
CA PRO A 190 8.83 8.44 -13.91
C PRO A 190 9.37 8.45 -12.48
N LEU A 191 9.03 7.45 -11.66
CA LEU A 191 9.29 7.45 -10.22
C LEU A 191 10.29 6.38 -9.80
N ILE A 192 10.06 5.14 -10.23
CA ILE A 192 10.72 3.97 -9.68
C ILE A 192 11.78 3.45 -10.65
N GLN A 193 13.02 3.35 -10.17
CA GLN A 193 14.14 2.86 -10.94
C GLN A 193 14.93 1.86 -10.09
N LYS A 194 15.48 0.82 -10.74
CA LYS A 194 16.19 -0.24 -10.02
C LYS A 194 17.30 0.25 -9.07
N PRO A 195 18.24 1.14 -9.48
CA PRO A 195 19.28 1.61 -8.56
C PRO A 195 18.73 2.30 -7.30
N TYR A 196 17.59 2.95 -7.46
CA TYR A 196 16.90 3.60 -6.36
C TYR A 196 16.28 2.58 -5.39
N LEU A 197 15.63 1.54 -5.90
CA LEU A 197 15.09 0.45 -5.07
C LEU A 197 16.20 -0.35 -4.38
N ASP A 198 17.35 -0.55 -5.06
CA ASP A 198 18.50 -1.25 -4.48
C ASP A 198 19.02 -0.51 -3.22
N ASP A 199 19.11 0.83 -3.28
CA ASP A 199 19.49 1.65 -2.13
C ASP A 199 18.46 1.55 -0.99
N LEU A 200 17.16 1.67 -1.30
CA LEU A 200 16.10 1.53 -0.30
C LEU A 200 16.09 0.15 0.36
N SER A 201 16.25 -0.89 -0.45
CA SER A 201 16.34 -2.27 0.02
C SER A 201 17.50 -2.45 0.99
N ALA A 202 18.68 -1.90 0.67
CA ALA A 202 19.86 -1.99 1.52
C ALA A 202 19.63 -1.32 2.90
N GLN A 203 19.00 -0.15 2.91
CA GLN A 203 18.70 0.58 4.14
C GLN A 203 17.65 -0.13 4.99
N TYR A 204 16.56 -0.63 4.37
CA TYR A 204 15.47 -1.29 5.10
C TYR A 204 15.90 -2.61 5.71
N ARG A 205 16.57 -3.48 4.94
CA ARG A 205 16.93 -4.83 5.39
C ARG A 205 18.12 -4.89 6.35
N ALA A 206 18.96 -3.86 6.42
CA ALA A 206 20.12 -3.76 7.32
C ALA A 206 20.98 -5.05 7.37
N GLY A 207 21.27 -5.63 6.21
CA GLY A 207 22.08 -6.85 6.09
C GLY A 207 21.28 -8.17 6.07
N ALA A 208 19.99 -8.18 6.40
CA ALA A 208 19.17 -9.38 6.23
C ALA A 208 19.03 -9.76 4.75
N GLY A 209 18.82 -11.05 4.48
CA GLY A 209 18.77 -11.58 3.12
C GLY A 209 17.60 -11.04 2.31
N THR A 210 17.83 -10.69 1.04
CA THR A 210 16.79 -10.15 0.14
C THR A 210 15.63 -11.12 -0.12
N ARG A 211 15.82 -12.42 0.07
CA ARG A 211 14.78 -13.44 -0.08
C ARG A 211 14.11 -13.84 1.24
N ASN A 212 14.38 -13.14 2.33
CA ASN A 212 13.62 -13.34 3.57
C ASN A 212 12.13 -13.08 3.28
N PRO A 213 11.21 -14.02 3.54
CA PRO A 213 9.80 -13.92 3.19
C PRO A 213 9.06 -12.79 3.91
N LEU A 214 9.61 -12.27 5.01
CA LEU A 214 9.06 -11.11 5.72
C LEU A 214 9.65 -9.78 5.22
N ILE A 215 10.65 -9.83 4.33
CA ILE A 215 11.23 -8.66 3.65
C ILE A 215 10.74 -8.60 2.20
N SER A 216 10.82 -9.72 1.50
CA SER A 216 10.32 -9.92 0.13
C SER A 216 9.21 -10.96 0.12
N PRO A 217 7.98 -10.58 0.42
CA PRO A 217 6.88 -11.53 0.62
C PRO A 217 6.44 -12.26 -0.66
N LEU A 218 6.98 -11.89 -1.82
CA LEU A 218 6.87 -12.68 -3.04
C LEU A 218 7.47 -14.09 -2.90
N TYR A 219 8.42 -14.29 -2.00
CA TYR A 219 9.07 -15.59 -1.75
C TYR A 219 8.47 -16.34 -0.55
N ALA A 220 7.38 -15.85 0.01
CA ALA A 220 6.67 -16.51 1.10
C ALA A 220 5.78 -17.65 0.59
N ASP A 221 5.49 -18.60 1.45
CA ASP A 221 4.35 -19.50 1.26
C ASP A 221 3.07 -18.68 1.52
N LEU A 222 2.18 -18.61 0.52
CA LEU A 222 0.94 -17.83 0.61
C LEU A 222 -0.29 -18.66 1.00
N ARG A 223 -0.15 -19.96 1.20
CA ARG A 223 -1.27 -20.84 1.57
C ARG A 223 -1.94 -20.36 2.86
N GLY A 224 -3.27 -20.36 2.85
CA GLY A 224 -4.08 -19.95 4.00
C GLY A 224 -4.20 -18.45 4.21
N LEU A 225 -3.61 -17.61 3.37
CA LEU A 225 -3.82 -16.17 3.43
C LEU A 225 -5.22 -15.77 2.92
N PRO A 226 -5.74 -14.59 3.32
CA PRO A 226 -7.04 -14.11 2.87
C PRO A 226 -7.00 -13.57 1.42
N PRO A 227 -8.18 -13.36 0.78
CA PRO A 227 -8.26 -12.83 -0.58
C PRO A 227 -7.53 -11.52 -0.79
N LEU A 228 -6.93 -11.36 -1.98
CA LEU A 228 -6.20 -10.17 -2.40
C LEU A 228 -6.90 -9.43 -3.53
N LEU A 229 -6.92 -8.10 -3.45
CA LEU A 229 -7.14 -7.18 -4.58
C LEU A 229 -5.83 -6.46 -4.87
N ILE A 230 -5.32 -6.58 -6.09
CA ILE A 230 -4.07 -5.96 -6.52
C ILE A 230 -4.38 -4.98 -7.66
N HIS A 231 -3.96 -3.74 -7.49
CA HIS A 231 -3.97 -2.73 -8.55
C HIS A 231 -2.54 -2.39 -8.96
N VAL A 232 -2.28 -2.36 -10.25
CA VAL A 232 -0.96 -2.01 -10.80
C VAL A 232 -1.11 -1.35 -12.17
N GLY A 233 -0.23 -0.40 -12.48
CA GLY A 233 -0.19 0.25 -13.79
C GLY A 233 0.72 -0.48 -14.79
N THR A 234 0.48 -0.29 -16.10
CA THR A 234 1.40 -0.83 -17.11
C THR A 234 2.65 0.01 -17.31
N ALA A 235 2.66 1.27 -16.85
CA ALA A 235 3.80 2.17 -16.96
C ALA A 235 4.60 2.26 -15.66
N GLU A 236 4.81 1.11 -15.00
CA GLU A 236 5.63 1.03 -13.79
C GLU A 236 6.56 -0.19 -13.77
N THR A 237 7.72 -0.01 -13.15
CA THR A 237 8.75 -1.05 -13.03
C THR A 237 8.34 -2.18 -12.10
N LEU A 238 7.41 -1.95 -11.17
CA LEU A 238 6.87 -2.95 -10.24
C LEU A 238 5.71 -3.78 -10.82
N LEU A 239 5.41 -3.67 -12.12
CA LEU A 239 4.36 -4.46 -12.76
C LEU A 239 4.57 -5.97 -12.55
N ASP A 240 5.80 -6.46 -12.73
CA ASP A 240 6.11 -7.89 -12.55
C ASP A 240 5.93 -8.37 -11.11
N ASP A 241 6.15 -7.52 -10.10
CA ASP A 241 5.91 -7.88 -8.71
C ASP A 241 4.43 -8.29 -8.51
N SER A 242 3.52 -7.53 -9.09
CA SER A 242 2.09 -7.81 -9.03
C SER A 242 1.68 -9.05 -9.85
N ILE A 243 2.24 -9.22 -11.04
CA ILE A 243 1.97 -10.37 -11.91
C ILE A 243 2.48 -11.66 -11.23
N ARG A 244 3.70 -11.64 -10.73
CA ARG A 244 4.32 -12.77 -10.02
C ARG A 244 3.59 -13.09 -8.72
N LEU A 245 3.10 -12.07 -8.00
CA LEU A 245 2.27 -12.31 -6.82
C LEU A 245 0.99 -13.05 -7.19
N ALA A 246 0.31 -12.65 -8.27
CA ALA A 246 -0.91 -13.32 -8.69
C ALA A 246 -0.66 -14.78 -9.11
N ASP A 247 0.48 -15.06 -9.76
CA ASP A 247 0.90 -16.43 -10.11
C ASP A 247 1.15 -17.28 -8.84
N VAL A 248 2.00 -16.80 -7.93
CA VAL A 248 2.32 -17.52 -6.67
C VAL A 248 1.06 -17.72 -5.81
N ALA A 249 0.18 -16.73 -5.74
CA ALA A 249 -1.06 -16.81 -5.00
C ALA A 249 -2.03 -17.83 -5.62
N GLY A 250 -2.13 -17.87 -6.96
CA GLY A 250 -2.91 -18.89 -7.66
C GLY A 250 -2.40 -20.30 -7.40
N GLN A 251 -1.08 -20.50 -7.36
CA GLN A 251 -0.46 -21.80 -7.00
C GLN A 251 -0.72 -22.19 -5.53
N ALA A 252 -1.03 -21.22 -4.67
CA ALA A 252 -1.37 -21.43 -3.26
C ALA A 252 -2.88 -21.56 -3.00
N ASP A 253 -3.72 -21.72 -4.03
CA ASP A 253 -5.19 -21.72 -3.97
C ASP A 253 -5.79 -20.46 -3.33
N LEU A 254 -5.09 -19.33 -3.42
CA LEU A 254 -5.52 -18.06 -2.87
C LEU A 254 -6.37 -17.28 -3.89
N ARG A 255 -7.52 -16.79 -3.45
CA ARG A 255 -8.36 -15.92 -4.29
C ARG A 255 -7.67 -14.57 -4.52
N VAL A 256 -7.37 -14.26 -5.78
CA VAL A 256 -6.73 -13.00 -6.20
C VAL A 256 -7.57 -12.33 -7.29
N THR A 257 -7.73 -11.03 -7.17
CA THR A 257 -8.12 -10.13 -8.26
C THR A 257 -6.94 -9.27 -8.60
N LEU A 258 -6.35 -9.43 -9.78
CA LEU A 258 -5.29 -8.58 -10.31
C LEU A 258 -5.89 -7.68 -11.39
N ASP A 259 -5.86 -6.38 -11.14
CA ASP A 259 -6.28 -5.34 -12.07
C ASP A 259 -5.07 -4.58 -12.61
N ILE A 260 -4.78 -4.80 -13.89
CA ILE A 260 -3.69 -4.11 -14.59
C ILE A 260 -4.27 -2.94 -15.37
N TRP A 261 -3.86 -1.72 -15.02
CA TRP A 261 -4.41 -0.49 -15.57
C TRP A 261 -3.51 0.07 -16.68
N PRO A 262 -3.99 0.09 -17.94
CA PRO A 262 -3.22 0.63 -19.07
C PRO A 262 -2.77 2.07 -18.83
N ASP A 263 -1.52 2.36 -19.17
CA ASP A 263 -0.85 3.67 -19.09
C ASP A 263 -0.73 4.28 -17.69
N MET A 264 -1.22 3.61 -16.64
CA MET A 264 -1.07 4.11 -15.28
C MET A 264 0.35 3.89 -14.76
N ILE A 265 0.83 4.90 -14.01
CA ILE A 265 2.14 4.93 -13.37
C ILE A 265 2.08 4.34 -11.97
N HIS A 266 3.25 4.15 -11.35
CA HIS A 266 3.37 3.70 -9.96
C HIS A 266 2.51 4.54 -9.02
N ALA A 267 1.75 3.84 -8.15
CA ALA A 267 0.87 4.47 -7.16
C ALA A 267 -0.20 5.43 -7.76
N PHE A 268 -0.69 5.15 -8.98
CA PHE A 268 -1.64 6.03 -9.68
C PHE A 268 -2.90 6.35 -8.86
N THR A 269 -3.26 5.53 -7.90
CA THR A 269 -4.39 5.76 -6.98
C THR A 269 -4.21 6.99 -6.10
N LEU A 270 -2.97 7.42 -5.84
CA LEU A 270 -2.67 8.67 -5.12
C LEU A 270 -3.20 9.91 -5.88
N PHE A 271 -3.28 9.81 -7.19
CA PHE A 271 -3.70 10.92 -8.06
C PHE A 271 -5.21 10.93 -8.38
N TYR A 272 -6.04 10.23 -7.59
CA TYR A 272 -7.46 10.04 -7.85
C TYR A 272 -8.24 11.35 -8.01
N GLN A 273 -7.81 12.45 -7.42
CA GLN A 273 -8.48 13.74 -7.59
C GLN A 273 -8.32 14.30 -9.01
N GLN A 274 -7.18 14.05 -9.67
CA GLN A 274 -6.91 14.44 -11.05
C GLN A 274 -7.30 13.34 -12.05
N VAL A 275 -7.03 12.07 -11.73
CA VAL A 275 -7.13 10.96 -12.68
C VAL A 275 -8.43 10.17 -12.47
N ALA A 276 -9.28 10.13 -13.50
CA ALA A 276 -10.56 9.41 -13.45
C ALA A 276 -10.39 7.90 -13.18
N VAL A 277 -9.32 7.33 -13.72
CA VAL A 277 -8.93 5.93 -13.49
C VAL A 277 -8.66 5.66 -12.01
N GLY A 278 -7.97 6.56 -11.29
CA GLY A 278 -7.75 6.44 -9.86
C GLY A 278 -9.06 6.40 -9.06
N ARG A 279 -10.05 7.25 -9.42
CA ARG A 279 -11.39 7.21 -8.80
C ARG A 279 -12.11 5.88 -9.04
N ARG A 280 -11.97 5.32 -10.25
CA ARG A 280 -12.56 4.03 -10.60
C ARG A 280 -11.92 2.88 -9.80
N ALA A 281 -10.59 2.89 -9.67
CA ALA A 281 -9.87 1.93 -8.84
C ALA A 281 -10.32 2.00 -7.37
N LEU A 282 -10.48 3.20 -6.80
CA LEU A 282 -10.94 3.34 -5.41
C LEU A 282 -12.39 2.86 -5.20
N ARG A 283 -13.28 3.01 -6.19
CA ARG A 283 -14.63 2.39 -6.11
C ARG A 283 -14.56 0.86 -6.06
N GLN A 284 -13.65 0.24 -6.82
CA GLN A 284 -13.42 -1.22 -6.74
C GLN A 284 -12.88 -1.62 -5.38
N VAL A 285 -11.94 -0.85 -4.80
CA VAL A 285 -11.48 -1.04 -3.42
C VAL A 285 -12.65 -1.01 -2.44
N GLY A 286 -13.52 -0.01 -2.59
CA GLY A 286 -14.71 0.12 -1.77
C GLY A 286 -15.63 -1.11 -1.86
N ALA A 287 -15.93 -1.59 -3.08
CA ALA A 287 -16.72 -2.78 -3.30
C ALA A 287 -16.06 -4.04 -2.69
N PHE A 288 -14.77 -4.21 -2.93
CA PHE A 288 -14.00 -5.33 -2.37
C PHE A 288 -14.02 -5.34 -0.84
N ILE A 289 -13.80 -4.21 -0.18
CA ILE A 289 -13.81 -4.11 1.29
C ILE A 289 -15.21 -4.40 1.85
N ARG A 290 -16.28 -3.96 1.18
CA ARG A 290 -17.65 -4.28 1.59
C ARG A 290 -18.04 -5.73 1.37
N GLY A 291 -17.23 -6.52 0.64
CA GLY A 291 -17.56 -7.89 0.26
C GLY A 291 -18.62 -7.99 -0.85
N ALA A 292 -18.89 -6.89 -1.57
CA ALA A 292 -19.75 -6.92 -2.74
C ALA A 292 -19.08 -7.73 -3.86
N THR A 293 -19.80 -8.71 -4.43
CA THR A 293 -19.35 -9.40 -5.63
C THR A 293 -19.49 -8.47 -6.84
N GLN A 294 -18.61 -8.59 -7.85
CA GLN A 294 -18.61 -7.74 -9.05
C GLN A 294 -19.88 -7.87 -9.95
N THR A 295 -20.90 -8.54 -9.47
CA THR A 295 -22.15 -8.84 -10.24
C THR A 295 -23.23 -7.76 -10.08
N GLU A 296 -22.98 -6.65 -9.39
CA GLU A 296 -23.98 -5.60 -9.16
C GLU A 296 -23.55 -4.22 -9.73
N THR A 297 -23.03 -4.18 -10.96
CA THR A 297 -22.86 -2.91 -11.71
C THR A 297 -23.40 -3.01 -13.12
#